data_15f769e845e15a575682c15b9287b893
#
_entry.id   15f769e845e15a575682c15b9287b893
#
_cell.length_a   1.000
_cell.length_b   1.000
_cell.length_c   1.000
_cell.angle_alpha   90.00
_cell.angle_beta   90.00
_cell.angle_gamma   90.00
#
_symmetry.space_group_name_H-M   'P 1'
#
loop_
_entity.id
_entity.type
_entity.pdbx_description
1 polymer ?
#
loop_
_entity_poly.entity_id
_entity_poly.type
_entity_poly.pdbx_seq_one_letter_code
_entity_poly.pdbx_strand_id
1 'polypeptide(L)'
;YRIYGDRMTLFVQYLGQFIGPMSPNPEKLLIVDGHTPPAETEPYLDYYVKQNYGSSSVSFTSTFPYEKQVFTENIGAYWQTGGGMEAQAAAKAPEGHFKGGFGAFFCLRDYHTSDSGADKEIPYGHLRRAIQLQNPAVTK
;
A
#
# COMPACT_ATOMS: atom_id res chain seq x y z
N TYR A 1 -8.74 -2.10 17.74
CA TYR A 1 -8.69 -0.70 18.26
C TYR A 1 -8.19 0.18 17.15
N ARG A 2 -8.92 1.27 16.83
CA ARG A 2 -8.50 2.28 15.86
C ARG A 2 -7.96 3.47 16.63
N ILE A 3 -6.74 3.92 16.30
CA ILE A 3 -6.09 5.08 16.92
C ILE A 3 -6.15 6.22 15.91
N TYR A 4 -6.60 7.40 16.31
CA TYR A 4 -6.78 8.56 15.44
C TYR A 4 -6.25 9.85 16.09
N GLY A 5 -6.00 10.87 15.26
CA GLY A 5 -5.62 12.21 15.69
C GLY A 5 -4.42 12.21 16.62
N ASP A 6 -4.48 13.01 17.66
CA ASP A 6 -3.35 13.23 18.61
C ASP A 6 -2.84 11.93 19.23
N ARG A 7 -3.71 10.95 19.47
CA ARG A 7 -3.29 9.64 19.99
C ARG A 7 -2.43 8.87 18.99
N MET A 8 -2.73 8.98 17.69
CA MET A 8 -1.89 8.41 16.64
C MET A 8 -0.53 9.09 16.64
N THR A 9 -0.50 10.41 16.70
CA THR A 9 0.75 11.18 16.74
C THR A 9 1.61 10.74 17.90
N LEU A 10 1.07 10.73 19.13
CA LEU A 10 1.80 10.30 20.32
C LEU A 10 2.30 8.85 20.22
N PHE A 11 1.47 7.95 19.71
CA PHE A 11 1.84 6.55 19.56
C PHE A 11 2.98 6.35 18.56
N VAL A 12 2.89 7.00 17.39
CA VAL A 12 3.93 6.93 16.35
C VAL A 12 5.23 7.58 16.84
N GLN A 13 5.17 8.74 17.49
CA GLN A 13 6.35 9.41 18.06
C GLN A 13 7.01 8.56 19.15
N TYR A 14 6.21 7.88 19.97
CA TYR A 14 6.75 6.97 20.98
C TYR A 14 7.47 5.78 20.35
N LEU A 15 6.84 5.09 19.38
CA LEU A 15 7.47 3.98 18.66
C LEU A 15 8.70 4.44 17.87
N GLY A 16 8.64 5.63 17.28
CA GLY A 16 9.72 6.24 16.52
C GLY A 16 11.01 6.51 17.33
N GLN A 17 10.96 6.37 18.66
CA GLN A 17 12.18 6.39 19.49
C GLN A 17 12.95 5.07 19.43
N PHE A 18 12.31 3.98 18.98
CA PHE A 18 12.88 2.64 18.99
C PHE A 18 13.08 2.05 17.60
N ILE A 19 12.19 2.37 16.65
CA ILE A 19 12.20 1.86 15.26
C ILE A 19 11.85 2.99 14.29
N GLY A 20 12.17 2.80 13.01
CA GLY A 20 11.89 3.76 11.95
C GLY A 20 12.98 4.81 11.74
N PRO A 21 12.80 5.74 10.79
CA PRO A 21 13.87 6.60 10.27
C PRO A 21 14.54 7.51 11.31
N MET A 22 13.78 7.92 12.34
CA MET A 22 14.28 8.82 13.41
C MET A 22 14.88 8.08 14.59
N SER A 23 14.88 6.76 14.61
CA SER A 23 15.34 5.93 15.71
C SER A 23 16.83 5.57 15.63
N PRO A 24 17.42 5.02 16.70
CA PRO A 24 18.73 4.36 16.63
C PRO A 24 18.76 3.08 15.78
N ASN A 25 17.60 2.56 15.38
CA ASN A 25 17.46 1.33 14.59
C ASN A 25 16.69 1.63 13.29
N PRO A 26 17.23 2.44 12.37
CA PRO A 26 16.52 2.87 11.15
C PRO A 26 16.30 1.74 10.15
N GLU A 27 16.95 0.59 10.31
CA GLU A 27 16.72 -0.62 9.52
C GLU A 27 15.41 -1.34 9.90
N LYS A 28 14.77 -0.97 11.02
CA LYS A 28 13.48 -1.51 11.45
C LYS A 28 12.37 -0.58 11.02
N LEU A 29 11.57 -1.02 10.07
CA LEU A 29 10.53 -0.20 9.47
C LEU A 29 9.40 0.12 10.47
N LEU A 30 8.97 1.38 10.46
CA LEU A 30 7.75 1.83 11.13
C LEU A 30 6.72 2.24 10.07
N ILE A 31 5.63 1.48 9.99
CA ILE A 31 4.59 1.63 8.98
C ILE A 31 3.23 1.84 9.65
N VAL A 32 2.45 2.78 9.14
CA VAL A 32 1.02 2.93 9.48
C VAL A 32 0.16 2.42 8.34
N ASP A 33 -0.77 1.52 8.63
CA ASP A 33 -1.76 1.02 7.69
C ASP A 33 -3.17 1.52 8.07
N GLY A 34 -3.90 2.05 7.11
CA GLY A 34 -5.29 2.47 7.25
C GLY A 34 -5.59 3.88 6.77
N HIS A 35 -6.03 4.74 7.68
CA HIS A 35 -6.32 6.14 7.39
C HIS A 35 -5.05 6.98 7.29
N THR A 36 -5.13 8.08 6.54
CA THR A 36 -4.03 9.06 6.47
C THR A 36 -3.64 9.50 7.88
N PRO A 37 -2.41 9.24 8.32
CA PRO A 37 -1.96 9.65 9.64
C PRO A 37 -1.75 11.17 9.69
N PRO A 38 -1.73 11.77 10.89
CA PRO A 38 -1.40 13.18 11.06
C PRO A 38 -0.03 13.54 10.46
N ALA A 39 0.10 14.73 9.87
CA ALA A 39 1.32 15.17 9.21
C ALA A 39 2.57 15.12 10.12
N GLU A 40 2.37 15.35 11.41
CA GLU A 40 3.42 15.33 12.43
C GLU A 40 4.05 13.94 12.62
N THR A 41 3.42 12.89 12.10
CA THR A 41 3.96 11.52 12.15
C THR A 41 4.93 11.22 11.01
N GLU A 42 4.94 12.05 9.96
CA GLU A 42 5.69 11.80 8.73
C GLU A 42 7.18 11.51 8.97
N PRO A 43 7.92 12.28 9.80
CA PRO A 43 9.36 12.05 10.00
C PRO A 43 9.69 10.68 10.59
N TYR A 44 8.74 10.09 11.32
CA TYR A 44 8.93 8.82 12.05
C TYR A 44 8.57 7.60 11.21
N LEU A 45 7.86 7.78 10.09
CA LEU A 45 7.33 6.69 9.28
C LEU A 45 8.21 6.42 8.06
N ASP A 46 8.46 5.14 7.79
CA ASP A 46 9.01 4.69 6.51
C ASP A 46 7.93 4.71 5.43
N TYR A 47 6.74 4.19 5.75
CA TYR A 47 5.62 4.13 4.82
C TYR A 47 4.29 4.41 5.52
N TYR A 48 3.38 4.93 4.70
CA TYR A 48 1.96 5.02 4.98
C TYR A 48 1.20 4.16 3.97
N VAL A 49 0.50 3.14 4.45
CA VAL A 49 -0.27 2.21 3.64
C VAL A 49 -1.73 2.61 3.65
N LYS A 50 -2.22 3.11 2.52
CA LYS A 50 -3.60 3.52 2.35
C LYS A 50 -4.47 2.34 1.90
N GLN A 51 -5.48 2.00 2.72
CA GLN A 51 -6.51 1.02 2.38
C GLN A 51 -7.47 1.62 1.33
N ASN A 52 -7.17 1.42 0.06
CA ASN A 52 -7.89 2.02 -1.08
C ASN A 52 -8.82 0.99 -1.75
N TYR A 53 -9.52 0.21 -0.92
CA TYR A 53 -10.27 -0.98 -1.31
C TYR A 53 -11.40 -0.70 -2.31
N GLY A 54 -11.43 -1.47 -3.40
CA GLY A 54 -12.45 -1.40 -4.45
C GLY A 54 -12.34 -0.17 -5.35
N SER A 55 -11.29 0.65 -5.22
CA SER A 55 -11.15 1.87 -6.02
C SER A 55 -10.09 1.70 -7.11
N SER A 56 -10.46 2.01 -8.35
CA SER A 56 -9.52 2.12 -9.47
C SER A 56 -8.81 3.48 -9.53
N SER A 57 -9.20 4.45 -8.71
CA SER A 57 -8.56 5.75 -8.62
C SER A 57 -7.59 5.82 -7.44
N VAL A 58 -6.48 6.53 -7.63
CA VAL A 58 -5.45 6.76 -6.62
C VAL A 58 -5.38 8.25 -6.30
N SER A 59 -5.54 8.59 -5.03
CA SER A 59 -5.43 9.97 -4.55
C SER A 59 -4.26 10.08 -3.58
N PHE A 60 -3.20 10.73 -4.01
CA PHE A 60 -2.06 11.07 -3.17
C PHE A 60 -2.43 12.20 -2.20
N THR A 61 -1.86 12.16 -1.00
CA THR A 61 -1.91 13.29 -0.08
C THR A 61 -0.63 14.13 -0.20
N SER A 62 -0.77 15.45 -0.05
CA SER A 62 0.37 16.36 -0.04
C SER A 62 1.08 16.42 1.33
N THR A 63 0.52 15.80 2.35
CA THR A 63 1.07 15.79 3.72
C THR A 63 2.19 14.77 3.93
N PHE A 64 2.38 13.86 2.96
CA PHE A 64 3.44 12.85 2.98
C PHE A 64 4.18 12.83 1.65
N PRO A 65 5.49 12.60 1.65
CA PRO A 65 6.23 12.31 0.43
C PRO A 65 5.56 11.18 -0.37
N TYR A 66 5.51 11.31 -1.69
CA TYR A 66 4.87 10.30 -2.54
C TYR A 66 5.55 8.94 -2.41
N GLU A 67 6.85 8.93 -2.18
CA GLU A 67 7.70 7.75 -2.01
C GLU A 67 7.38 6.96 -0.74
N LYS A 68 6.67 7.56 0.21
CA LYS A 68 6.18 6.89 1.43
C LYS A 68 4.75 6.39 1.31
N GLN A 69 4.01 6.73 0.25
CA GLN A 69 2.60 6.38 0.09
C GLN A 69 2.44 5.06 -0.67
N VAL A 70 1.91 4.06 0.02
CA VAL A 70 1.57 2.74 -0.51
C VAL A 70 0.06 2.61 -0.62
N PHE A 71 -0.46 2.08 -1.73
CA PHE A 71 -1.88 1.83 -1.91
C PHE A 71 -2.16 0.33 -1.83
N THR A 72 -3.29 -0.05 -1.22
CA THR A 72 -3.61 -1.45 -0.97
C THR A 72 -5.02 -1.78 -1.40
N GLU A 73 -5.16 -2.90 -2.14
CA GLU A 73 -6.46 -3.48 -2.50
C GLU A 73 -6.84 -4.63 -1.58
N ASN A 74 -8.13 -4.80 -1.33
CA ASN A 74 -8.69 -5.98 -0.67
C ASN A 74 -9.10 -7.03 -1.71
N ILE A 75 -8.15 -7.82 -2.17
CA ILE A 75 -8.42 -8.88 -3.13
C ILE A 75 -9.34 -9.97 -2.55
N GLY A 76 -9.41 -10.11 -1.23
CA GLY A 76 -10.32 -11.02 -0.59
C GLY A 76 -11.80 -10.70 -0.84
N ALA A 77 -12.14 -9.41 -0.95
CA ALA A 77 -13.47 -8.94 -1.28
C ALA A 77 -13.71 -8.88 -2.81
N TYR A 78 -12.67 -8.60 -3.59
CA TYR A 78 -12.76 -8.33 -5.04
C TYR A 78 -12.03 -9.36 -5.90
N TRP A 79 -11.85 -10.58 -5.39
CA TRP A 79 -11.09 -11.65 -6.05
C TRP A 79 -11.58 -12.02 -7.45
N GLN A 80 -12.88 -11.84 -7.73
CA GLN A 80 -13.47 -12.14 -9.04
C GLN A 80 -13.06 -11.17 -10.14
N THR A 81 -12.85 -9.91 -9.78
CA THR A 81 -12.59 -8.83 -10.73
C THR A 81 -11.21 -8.21 -10.57
N GLY A 82 -10.51 -8.54 -9.49
CA GLY A 82 -9.27 -7.87 -9.09
C GLY A 82 -9.48 -6.50 -8.45
N GLY A 83 -10.73 -6.03 -8.36
CA GLY A 83 -11.05 -4.70 -7.83
C GLY A 83 -10.31 -3.60 -8.58
N GLY A 84 -9.69 -2.71 -7.83
CA GLY A 84 -8.83 -1.64 -8.37
C GLY A 84 -7.34 -1.99 -8.41
N MET A 85 -6.96 -3.27 -8.17
CA MET A 85 -5.58 -3.69 -7.96
C MET A 85 -4.64 -3.27 -9.08
N GLU A 86 -4.98 -3.58 -10.32
CA GLU A 86 -4.13 -3.28 -11.48
C GLU A 86 -4.01 -1.77 -11.70
N ALA A 87 -5.10 -1.03 -11.56
CA ALA A 87 -5.10 0.43 -11.69
C ALA A 87 -4.25 1.10 -10.59
N GLN A 88 -4.38 0.63 -9.35
CA GLN A 88 -3.57 1.14 -8.23
C GLN A 88 -2.09 0.79 -8.40
N ALA A 89 -1.77 -0.41 -8.87
CA ALA A 89 -0.40 -0.82 -9.15
C ALA A 89 0.22 0.04 -10.28
N ALA A 90 -0.52 0.27 -11.36
CA ALA A 90 -0.09 1.07 -12.51
C ALA A 90 -0.02 2.59 -12.22
N ALA A 91 -0.73 3.08 -11.19
CA ALA A 91 -0.80 4.50 -10.88
C ALA A 91 0.59 5.08 -10.61
N LYS A 92 0.85 6.24 -11.22
CA LYS A 92 2.10 6.98 -11.07
C LYS A 92 1.89 8.16 -10.12
N ALA A 93 2.90 8.44 -9.32
CA ALA A 93 2.97 9.70 -8.59
C ALA A 93 3.12 10.88 -9.58
N PRO A 94 2.89 12.13 -9.13
CA PRO A 94 3.18 13.32 -9.93
C PRO A 94 4.58 13.30 -10.52
N GLU A 95 4.79 14.08 -11.58
CA GLU A 95 6.03 14.10 -12.36
C GLU A 95 7.27 14.28 -11.46
N GLY A 96 8.28 13.46 -11.71
CA GLY A 96 9.53 13.46 -10.94
C GLY A 96 9.51 12.67 -9.64
N HIS A 97 8.36 12.07 -9.29
CA HIS A 97 8.20 11.29 -8.07
C HIS A 97 7.82 9.84 -8.36
N PHE A 98 8.11 8.98 -7.39
CA PHE A 98 7.65 7.59 -7.35
C PHE A 98 6.67 7.41 -6.19
N LYS A 99 5.73 6.49 -6.30
CA LYS A 99 4.94 6.08 -5.13
C LYS A 99 5.71 5.05 -4.32
N GLY A 100 5.42 4.94 -3.02
CA GLY A 100 6.08 3.99 -2.12
C GLY A 100 5.83 2.53 -2.48
N GLY A 101 4.73 2.24 -3.16
CA GLY A 101 4.45 0.89 -3.61
C GLY A 101 2.97 0.57 -3.77
N PHE A 102 2.71 -0.72 -3.90
CA PHE A 102 1.38 -1.31 -3.94
C PHE A 102 1.34 -2.53 -3.03
N GLY A 103 0.21 -2.75 -2.38
CA GLY A 103 -0.03 -3.91 -1.53
C GLY A 103 -1.38 -4.58 -1.81
N ALA A 104 -1.53 -5.80 -1.32
CA ALA A 104 -2.78 -6.54 -1.42
C ALA A 104 -3.11 -7.21 -0.10
N PHE A 105 -4.36 -7.06 0.32
CA PHE A 105 -4.88 -7.72 1.51
C PHE A 105 -5.65 -8.97 1.12
N PHE A 106 -5.43 -10.08 1.87
CA PHE A 106 -6.13 -11.34 1.75
C PHE A 106 -5.95 -12.04 0.39
N CYS A 107 -4.70 -12.13 -0.08
CA CYS A 107 -4.33 -12.68 -1.40
C CYS A 107 -4.73 -14.14 -1.62
N LEU A 108 -5.07 -14.90 -0.57
CA LEU A 108 -5.48 -16.31 -0.69
C LEU A 108 -6.65 -16.51 -1.67
N ARG A 109 -7.56 -15.54 -1.76
CA ARG A 109 -8.70 -15.61 -2.68
C ARG A 109 -8.31 -15.54 -4.16
N ASP A 110 -7.20 -14.90 -4.49
CA ASP A 110 -6.66 -14.85 -5.85
C ASP A 110 -6.00 -16.18 -6.28
N TYR A 111 -5.77 -17.07 -5.32
CA TYR A 111 -5.22 -18.41 -5.57
C TYR A 111 -6.27 -19.41 -6.07
N HIS A 112 -7.54 -19.26 -5.68
CA HIS A 112 -8.59 -20.24 -5.97
C HIS A 112 -9.02 -20.22 -7.43
N THR A 113 -8.54 -21.20 -8.18
CA THR A 113 -8.90 -21.41 -9.59
C THR A 113 -10.31 -21.99 -9.78
N SER A 114 -10.96 -22.50 -8.71
CA SER A 114 -12.31 -23.07 -8.75
C SER A 114 -13.43 -22.04 -8.69
N ASP A 115 -13.13 -20.84 -8.24
CA ASP A 115 -14.14 -19.81 -8.08
C ASP A 115 -14.34 -19.05 -9.40
N SER A 116 -15.62 -18.85 -9.76
CA SER A 116 -15.97 -18.15 -11.02
C SER A 116 -15.46 -16.71 -10.98
N GLY A 117 -14.68 -16.31 -11.97
CA GLY A 117 -14.16 -14.95 -12.12
C GLY A 117 -12.70 -14.76 -11.75
N ALA A 118 -12.10 -15.62 -10.92
CA ALA A 118 -10.65 -15.68 -10.82
C ALA A 118 -10.05 -16.12 -12.15
N ASP A 119 -8.82 -15.72 -12.43
CA ASP A 119 -8.08 -16.28 -13.55
C ASP A 119 -7.82 -17.76 -13.29
N LYS A 120 -8.66 -18.61 -13.88
CA LYS A 120 -8.69 -20.05 -13.64
C LYS A 120 -7.42 -20.76 -14.09
N GLU A 121 -6.64 -20.11 -14.96
CA GLU A 121 -5.48 -20.74 -15.56
C GLU A 121 -4.19 -20.41 -14.80
N ILE A 122 -4.18 -19.30 -14.06
CA ILE A 122 -2.96 -18.80 -13.41
C ILE A 122 -3.24 -18.44 -11.95
N PRO A 123 -2.72 -19.23 -10.99
CA PRO A 123 -2.80 -18.85 -9.58
C PRO A 123 -2.22 -17.45 -9.33
N TYR A 124 -2.90 -16.66 -8.52
CA TYR A 124 -2.54 -15.27 -8.25
C TYR A 124 -2.51 -14.37 -9.50
N GLY A 125 -3.47 -14.55 -10.41
CA GLY A 125 -3.49 -13.85 -11.69
C GLY A 125 -3.52 -12.33 -11.55
N HIS A 126 -4.40 -11.79 -10.71
CA HIS A 126 -4.48 -10.36 -10.44
C HIS A 126 -3.21 -9.82 -9.77
N LEU A 127 -2.70 -10.53 -8.77
CA LEU A 127 -1.47 -10.13 -8.07
C LEU A 127 -0.25 -10.12 -9.00
N ARG A 128 -0.13 -11.13 -9.87
CA ARG A 128 0.96 -11.19 -10.88
C ARG A 128 0.91 -10.02 -11.85
N ARG A 129 -0.28 -9.66 -12.35
CA ARG A 129 -0.46 -8.49 -13.22
C ARG A 129 -0.11 -7.20 -12.49
N ALA A 130 -0.57 -7.04 -11.25
CA ALA A 130 -0.24 -5.87 -10.43
C ALA A 130 1.27 -5.73 -10.19
N ILE A 131 1.97 -6.84 -9.91
CA ILE A 131 3.44 -6.84 -9.77
C ILE A 131 4.13 -6.39 -11.05
N GLN A 132 3.68 -6.87 -12.21
CA GLN A 132 4.24 -6.47 -13.50
C GLN A 132 4.01 -4.99 -13.82
N LEU A 133 2.82 -4.46 -13.47
CA LEU A 133 2.50 -3.05 -13.68
C LEU A 133 3.28 -2.12 -12.73
N GLN A 134 3.51 -2.57 -11.49
CA GLN A 134 4.34 -1.84 -10.52
C GLN A 134 5.82 -1.84 -10.92
N ASN A 135 6.29 -2.94 -11.52
CA ASN A 135 7.69 -3.15 -11.90
C ASN A 135 7.77 -3.46 -13.41
N PRO A 136 7.52 -2.48 -14.29
CA PRO A 136 7.60 -2.72 -15.72
C PRO A 136 9.00 -3.17 -16.10
N ALA A 137 9.08 -4.09 -17.08
CA ALA A 137 10.36 -4.57 -17.57
C ALA A 137 11.19 -3.40 -18.08
N VAL A 138 12.44 -3.32 -17.61
CA VAL A 138 13.41 -2.37 -18.15
C VAL A 138 13.82 -2.90 -19.53
N THR A 139 13.32 -2.27 -20.58
CA THR A 139 13.87 -2.49 -21.95
C THR A 139 15.29 -1.96 -21.98
N LYS A 140 16.25 -2.86 -22.14
CA LYS A 140 17.67 -2.51 -22.38
C LYS A 140 17.83 -1.98 -23.79
#